data_09ff4ec84f7521903ddaaf6232de9f54
#
_entry.id   09ff4ec84f7521903ddaaf6232de9f54
#
_cell.length_a   1.000
_cell.length_b   1.000
_cell.length_c   1.000
_cell.angle_alpha   90.00
_cell.angle_beta   90.00
_cell.angle_gamma   90.00
#
_symmetry.space_group_name_H-M   'P 1'
#
loop_
_entity.id
_entity.type
_entity.pdbx_description
1 polymer ?
#
loop_
_entity_poly.entity_id
_entity_poly.type
_entity_poly.pdbx_seq_one_letter_code
_entity_poly.pdbx_strand_id
1 'polypeptide(L)'
;CNIVEVMGRGAGDIALNTAIASGAVAAVIPECEFDEEACINKMIRLRREGKRSFLIIVSEAFPTLGEELKNKITSITKELAEKEGNDKLWIESKFCRLAHVVRGGSPTLSDRLLATKMGARAVDELFAGNSDIIIVERQGEVTTCGIGWSQVLDRMYKGTLKPGMTDKYTEEELDKMKQFIAEKKETFKKTYAMLNELAN
;
A
#
# COMPACT_ATOMS: atom_id res chain seq x y z
N CYS A 1 -12.91 -15.63 5.55
CA CYS A 1 -11.97 -14.63 5.02
C CYS A 1 -12.50 -13.23 5.27
N ASN A 2 -11.67 -12.33 5.78
CA ASN A 2 -11.98 -10.92 5.81
C ASN A 2 -11.15 -10.19 4.74
N ILE A 3 -11.84 -9.44 3.89
CA ILE A 3 -11.23 -8.56 2.89
C ILE A 3 -11.42 -7.14 3.39
N VAL A 4 -10.33 -6.43 3.62
CA VAL A 4 -10.36 -5.10 4.25
C VAL A 4 -9.75 -4.08 3.30
N GLU A 5 -10.58 -3.12 2.88
CA GLU A 5 -10.12 -1.98 2.10
C GLU A 5 -9.58 -0.89 3.03
N VAL A 6 -8.38 -0.45 2.75
CA VAL A 6 -7.69 0.63 3.48
C VAL A 6 -7.42 1.82 2.57
N MET A 7 -7.23 2.98 3.18
CA MET A 7 -6.87 4.20 2.47
C MET A 7 -5.51 4.06 1.76
N GLY A 8 -5.30 4.86 0.72
CA GLY A 8 -4.07 4.89 -0.07
C GLY A 8 -4.35 5.27 -1.51
N ARG A 9 -4.84 6.50 -1.75
CA ARG A 9 -5.25 6.99 -3.07
C ARG A 9 -4.11 6.94 -4.09
N GLY A 10 -4.06 5.86 -4.87
CA GLY A 10 -3.03 5.63 -5.87
C GLY A 10 -1.66 5.23 -5.32
N ALA A 11 -1.61 4.73 -4.07
CA ALA A 11 -0.40 4.19 -3.45
C ALA A 11 -0.76 3.01 -2.53
N GLY A 12 0.10 2.00 -2.50
CA GLY A 12 -0.08 0.77 -1.73
C GLY A 12 0.65 0.73 -0.40
N ASP A 13 1.33 1.81 0.01
CA ASP A 13 2.15 1.83 1.23
C ASP A 13 1.38 1.34 2.47
N ILE A 14 0.18 1.88 2.71
CA ILE A 14 -0.65 1.51 3.87
C ILE A 14 -1.12 0.06 3.74
N ALA A 15 -1.63 -0.32 2.56
CA ALA A 15 -2.15 -1.66 2.35
C ALA A 15 -1.07 -2.73 2.52
N LEU A 16 0.13 -2.53 1.95
CA LEU A 16 1.22 -3.49 2.02
C LEU A 16 1.75 -3.64 3.45
N ASN A 17 2.03 -2.52 4.13
CA ASN A 17 2.52 -2.56 5.51
C ASN A 17 1.48 -3.14 6.48
N THR A 18 0.20 -2.82 6.28
CA THR A 18 -0.90 -3.40 7.07
C THR A 18 -0.99 -4.91 6.84
N ALA A 19 -0.86 -5.38 5.59
CA ALA A 19 -0.91 -6.80 5.27
C ALA A 19 0.20 -7.58 5.97
N ILE A 20 1.44 -7.06 5.95
CA ILE A 20 2.57 -7.68 6.65
C ILE A 20 2.34 -7.69 8.16
N ALA A 21 2.00 -6.55 8.74
CA ALA A 21 1.82 -6.40 10.19
C ALA A 21 0.66 -7.25 10.74
N SER A 22 -0.36 -7.53 9.95
CA SER A 22 -1.52 -8.33 10.34
C SER A 22 -1.45 -9.81 9.94
N GLY A 23 -0.40 -10.23 9.26
CA GLY A 23 -0.27 -11.60 8.74
C GLY A 23 -1.30 -11.95 7.66
N ALA A 24 -1.65 -10.98 6.82
CA ALA A 24 -2.58 -11.18 5.72
C ALA A 24 -2.01 -12.16 4.69
N VAL A 25 -2.90 -12.90 4.02
CA VAL A 25 -2.51 -13.87 2.98
C VAL A 25 -2.14 -13.18 1.67
N ALA A 26 -2.64 -11.96 1.45
CA ALA A 26 -2.34 -11.15 0.29
C ALA A 26 -2.56 -9.65 0.57
N ALA A 27 -1.87 -8.82 -0.22
CA ALA A 27 -2.14 -7.40 -0.37
C ALA A 27 -2.42 -7.09 -1.83
N VAL A 28 -3.43 -6.26 -2.09
CA VAL A 28 -3.74 -5.76 -3.44
C VAL A 28 -3.38 -4.28 -3.51
N ILE A 29 -2.33 -3.97 -4.26
CA ILE A 29 -1.72 -2.65 -4.33
C ILE A 29 -1.47 -2.23 -5.79
N PRO A 30 -1.53 -0.94 -6.12
CA PRO A 30 -1.35 -0.48 -7.51
C PRO A 30 0.06 -0.67 -8.07
N GLU A 31 1.07 -0.83 -7.21
CA GLU A 31 2.48 -0.99 -7.61
C GLU A 31 2.84 -2.40 -8.06
N CYS A 32 2.01 -3.41 -7.73
CA CYS A 32 2.26 -4.80 -8.06
C CYS A 32 1.02 -5.41 -8.73
N GLU A 33 1.26 -6.26 -9.70
CA GLU A 33 0.21 -7.07 -10.32
C GLU A 33 -0.33 -8.07 -9.30
N PHE A 34 -1.66 -8.22 -9.27
CA PHE A 34 -2.35 -9.13 -8.38
C PHE A 34 -2.98 -10.27 -9.17
N ASP A 35 -2.53 -11.49 -8.91
CA ASP A 35 -3.09 -12.71 -9.47
C ASP A 35 -4.17 -13.27 -8.52
N GLU A 36 -5.44 -13.04 -8.88
CA GLU A 36 -6.59 -13.48 -8.10
C GLU A 36 -6.67 -15.01 -8.01
N GLU A 37 -6.39 -15.70 -9.12
CA GLU A 37 -6.48 -17.17 -9.19
C GLU A 37 -5.40 -17.81 -8.33
N ALA A 38 -4.16 -17.35 -8.42
CA ALA A 38 -3.07 -17.80 -7.58
C ALA A 38 -3.37 -17.55 -6.08
N CYS A 39 -3.98 -16.41 -5.74
CA CYS A 39 -4.38 -16.09 -4.37
C CYS A 39 -5.44 -17.09 -3.86
N ILE A 40 -6.49 -17.35 -4.62
CA ILE A 40 -7.56 -18.28 -4.24
C ILE A 40 -7.01 -19.72 -4.10
N ASN A 41 -6.19 -20.15 -5.05
CA ASN A 41 -5.54 -21.48 -5.00
C ASN A 41 -4.65 -21.63 -3.77
N LYS A 42 -3.88 -20.59 -3.42
CA LYS A 42 -3.09 -20.54 -2.18
C LYS A 42 -3.99 -20.70 -0.95
N MET A 43 -5.11 -19.96 -0.89
CA MET A 43 -6.04 -20.05 0.23
C MET A 43 -6.65 -21.45 0.37
N ILE A 44 -7.03 -22.11 -0.75
CA ILE A 44 -7.53 -23.48 -0.76
C ILE A 44 -6.48 -24.45 -0.24
N ARG A 45 -5.23 -24.33 -0.69
CA ARG A 45 -4.11 -25.14 -0.19
C ARG A 45 -3.94 -24.98 1.32
N LEU A 46 -3.83 -23.75 1.80
CA LEU A 46 -3.68 -23.45 3.22
C LEU A 46 -4.89 -23.91 4.05
N ARG A 47 -6.10 -23.89 3.47
CA ARG A 47 -7.30 -24.40 4.11
C ARG A 47 -7.24 -25.91 4.30
N ARG A 48 -6.72 -26.64 3.31
CA ARG A 48 -6.48 -28.09 3.42
C ARG A 48 -5.43 -28.41 4.48
N GLU A 49 -4.43 -27.55 4.65
CA GLU A 49 -3.39 -27.64 5.69
C GLU A 49 -3.90 -27.25 7.09
N GLY A 50 -5.17 -26.83 7.21
CA GLY A 50 -5.82 -26.53 8.49
C GLY A 50 -5.92 -25.07 8.88
N LYS A 51 -5.47 -24.14 8.04
CA LYS A 51 -5.64 -22.68 8.28
C LYS A 51 -7.12 -22.32 8.27
N ARG A 52 -7.60 -21.68 9.34
CA ARG A 52 -9.03 -21.40 9.54
C ARG A 52 -9.46 -20.01 9.16
N SER A 53 -8.54 -19.04 9.20
CA SER A 53 -8.84 -17.63 8.97
C SER A 53 -7.89 -17.04 7.93
N PHE A 54 -8.44 -16.15 7.11
CA PHE A 54 -7.70 -15.45 6.07
C PHE A 54 -8.00 -13.96 6.15
N LEU A 55 -7.01 -13.15 5.84
CA LEU A 55 -7.11 -11.70 5.73
C LEU A 55 -6.49 -11.29 4.39
N ILE A 56 -7.20 -10.45 3.64
CA ILE A 56 -6.71 -9.81 2.43
C ILE A 56 -6.84 -8.30 2.65
N ILE A 57 -5.78 -7.56 2.41
CA ILE A 57 -5.79 -6.10 2.46
C ILE A 57 -5.82 -5.54 1.04
N VAL A 58 -6.76 -4.63 0.78
CA VAL A 58 -6.96 -4.03 -0.54
C VAL A 58 -6.77 -2.52 -0.44
N SER A 59 -5.99 -1.94 -1.36
CA SER A 59 -5.91 -0.48 -1.50
C SER A 59 -7.20 0.09 -2.10
N GLU A 60 -7.68 1.24 -1.63
CA GLU A 60 -8.83 1.96 -2.21
C GLU A 60 -8.62 2.39 -3.68
N ALA A 61 -7.43 2.15 -4.24
CA ALA A 61 -7.18 2.31 -5.67
C ALA A 61 -8.05 1.37 -6.55
N PHE A 62 -8.61 0.31 -5.95
CA PHE A 62 -9.43 -0.70 -6.62
C PHE A 62 -10.86 -0.73 -6.03
N PRO A 63 -11.74 0.20 -6.43
CA PRO A 63 -12.99 0.47 -5.73
C PRO A 63 -14.02 -0.67 -5.73
N THR A 64 -13.96 -1.61 -6.67
CA THR A 64 -14.90 -2.74 -6.80
C THR A 64 -14.29 -4.08 -6.41
N LEU A 65 -12.97 -4.19 -6.46
CA LEU A 65 -12.25 -5.45 -6.35
C LEU A 65 -12.48 -6.19 -5.00
N GLY A 66 -12.66 -5.46 -3.91
CA GLY A 66 -12.92 -6.08 -2.61
C GLY A 66 -14.22 -6.90 -2.59
N GLU A 67 -15.31 -6.37 -3.18
CA GLU A 67 -16.57 -7.09 -3.34
C GLU A 67 -16.48 -8.23 -4.36
N GLU A 68 -15.77 -8.02 -5.45
CA GLU A 68 -15.55 -9.03 -6.48
C GLU A 68 -14.80 -10.24 -5.92
N LEU A 69 -13.70 -10.00 -5.20
CA LEU A 69 -12.94 -11.05 -4.51
C LEU A 69 -13.78 -11.80 -3.48
N LYS A 70 -14.58 -11.09 -2.67
CA LYS A 70 -15.50 -11.71 -1.71
C LYS A 70 -16.42 -12.72 -2.40
N ASN A 71 -17.04 -12.31 -3.50
CA ASN A 71 -17.97 -13.15 -4.23
C ASN A 71 -17.26 -14.35 -4.88
N LYS A 72 -16.11 -14.12 -5.53
CA LYS A 72 -15.31 -15.18 -6.17
C LYS A 72 -14.82 -16.21 -5.16
N ILE A 73 -14.20 -15.79 -4.06
CA ILE A 73 -13.69 -16.70 -3.03
C ILE A 73 -14.83 -17.56 -2.47
N THR A 74 -15.96 -16.93 -2.13
CA THR A 74 -17.10 -17.62 -1.56
C THR A 74 -17.69 -18.65 -2.54
N SER A 75 -17.92 -18.29 -3.81
CA SER A 75 -18.51 -19.18 -4.81
C SER A 75 -17.58 -20.34 -5.16
N ILE A 76 -16.32 -20.06 -5.50
CA ILE A 76 -15.34 -21.10 -5.90
C ILE A 76 -15.11 -22.11 -4.79
N THR A 77 -14.94 -21.63 -3.56
CA THR A 77 -14.69 -22.55 -2.43
C THR A 77 -15.94 -23.30 -1.98
N LYS A 78 -17.14 -22.76 -2.21
CA LYS A 78 -18.40 -23.46 -1.98
C LYS A 78 -18.61 -24.60 -2.97
N GLU A 79 -18.45 -24.29 -4.25
CA GLU A 79 -18.52 -25.31 -5.32
C GLU A 79 -17.50 -26.45 -5.11
N LEU A 80 -16.28 -26.09 -4.68
CA LEU A 80 -15.25 -27.07 -4.37
C LEU A 80 -15.64 -27.95 -3.17
N ALA A 81 -16.20 -27.36 -2.10
CA ALA A 81 -16.66 -28.06 -0.92
C ALA A 81 -17.78 -29.06 -1.25
N GLU A 82 -18.76 -28.65 -2.05
CA GLU A 82 -19.84 -29.50 -2.54
C GLU A 82 -19.32 -30.65 -3.42
N LYS A 83 -18.42 -30.37 -4.36
CA LYS A 83 -17.81 -31.37 -5.25
C LYS A 83 -17.00 -32.43 -4.50
N GLU A 84 -16.28 -32.05 -3.47
CA GLU A 84 -15.43 -32.95 -2.68
C GLU A 84 -16.16 -33.56 -1.46
N GLY A 85 -17.39 -33.14 -1.19
CA GLY A 85 -18.14 -33.56 0.00
C GLY A 85 -17.45 -33.13 1.31
N ASN A 86 -16.75 -31.98 1.29
CA ASN A 86 -15.95 -31.50 2.42
C ASN A 86 -16.26 -30.02 2.74
N ASP A 87 -17.24 -29.81 3.60
CA ASP A 87 -17.68 -28.46 4.00
C ASP A 87 -16.57 -27.61 4.62
N LYS A 88 -15.50 -28.24 5.09
CA LYS A 88 -14.35 -27.49 5.66
C LYS A 88 -13.59 -26.70 4.59
N LEU A 89 -13.75 -26.99 3.32
CA LEU A 89 -13.12 -26.26 2.23
C LEU A 89 -13.82 -24.93 1.93
N TRP A 90 -15.08 -24.80 2.28
CA TRP A 90 -15.78 -23.53 2.10
C TRP A 90 -15.17 -22.42 2.94
N ILE A 91 -14.91 -21.28 2.28
CA ILE A 91 -14.37 -20.07 2.88
C ILE A 91 -15.43 -18.97 2.75
N GLU A 92 -16.24 -18.79 3.80
CA GLU A 92 -17.12 -17.62 3.88
C GLU A 92 -16.27 -16.34 3.87
N SER A 93 -16.59 -15.41 2.99
CA SER A 93 -15.85 -14.16 2.85
C SER A 93 -16.71 -12.94 3.17
N LYS A 94 -16.10 -11.96 3.84
CA LYS A 94 -16.70 -10.67 4.19
C LYS A 94 -15.82 -9.55 3.70
N PHE A 95 -16.45 -8.48 3.20
CA PHE A 95 -15.77 -7.26 2.78
C PHE A 95 -16.09 -6.12 3.74
N CYS A 96 -15.06 -5.37 4.11
CA CYS A 96 -15.20 -4.18 4.96
C CYS A 96 -14.35 -3.04 4.37
N ARG A 97 -14.99 -1.89 4.18
CA ARG A 97 -14.32 -0.64 3.78
C ARG A 97 -14.15 0.21 5.03
N LEU A 98 -12.91 0.40 5.47
CA LEU A 98 -12.62 1.18 6.68
C LEU A 98 -12.71 2.69 6.45
N ALA A 99 -12.39 3.16 5.24
CA ALA A 99 -12.41 4.59 4.88
C ALA A 99 -11.73 5.46 5.96
N HIS A 100 -12.40 6.51 6.43
CA HIS A 100 -11.85 7.45 7.40
C HIS A 100 -11.76 6.92 8.85
N VAL A 101 -12.31 5.76 9.16
CA VAL A 101 -12.16 5.15 10.49
C VAL A 101 -10.69 4.96 10.85
N VAL A 102 -9.82 4.67 9.85
CA VAL A 102 -8.37 4.51 10.06
C VAL A 102 -7.65 5.83 10.41
N ARG A 103 -8.32 6.97 10.26
CA ARG A 103 -7.78 8.28 10.65
C ARG A 103 -8.05 8.64 12.10
N GLY A 104 -8.82 7.83 12.80
CA GLY A 104 -9.08 7.97 14.24
C GLY A 104 -8.01 7.30 15.09
N GLY A 105 -8.10 7.53 16.39
CA GLY A 105 -7.18 6.96 17.37
C GLY A 105 -6.11 7.92 17.87
N SER A 106 -5.42 7.50 18.92
CA SER A 106 -4.31 8.28 19.51
C SER A 106 -3.01 8.04 18.75
N PRO A 107 -2.24 9.11 18.43
CA PRO A 107 -0.93 8.95 17.80
C PRO A 107 0.04 8.23 18.73
N THR A 108 0.91 7.42 18.15
CA THR A 108 1.98 6.71 18.87
C THR A 108 3.10 7.66 19.28
N LEU A 109 4.07 7.18 20.06
CA LEU A 109 5.29 7.93 20.37
C LEU A 109 6.03 8.35 19.10
N SER A 110 6.13 7.44 18.12
CA SER A 110 6.82 7.72 16.85
C SER A 110 6.13 8.84 16.06
N ASP A 111 4.79 8.83 15.98
CA ASP A 111 4.02 9.88 15.30
C ASP A 111 4.23 11.24 15.96
N ARG A 112 4.19 11.28 17.30
CA ARG A 112 4.36 12.51 18.07
C ARG A 112 5.76 13.08 17.93
N LEU A 113 6.79 12.22 18.03
CA LEU A 113 8.18 12.63 17.91
C LEU A 113 8.49 13.15 16.52
N LEU A 114 8.03 12.45 15.47
CA LEU A 114 8.21 12.88 14.09
C LEU A 114 7.52 14.23 13.83
N ALA A 115 6.26 14.37 14.23
CA ALA A 115 5.52 15.64 14.09
C ALA A 115 6.22 16.80 14.79
N THR A 116 6.76 16.58 15.99
CA THR A 116 7.50 17.60 16.75
C THR A 116 8.78 18.03 16.00
N LYS A 117 9.57 17.06 15.52
CA LYS A 117 10.80 17.35 14.74
C LYS A 117 10.48 18.09 13.44
N MET A 118 9.45 17.67 12.72
CA MET A 118 9.02 18.32 11.48
C MET A 118 8.51 19.73 11.74
N GLY A 119 7.75 19.95 12.81
CA GLY A 119 7.27 21.27 13.21
C GLY A 119 8.41 22.22 13.59
N ALA A 120 9.39 21.78 14.37
CA ALA A 120 10.59 22.55 14.71
C ALA A 120 11.35 22.95 13.43
N ARG A 121 11.62 21.97 12.55
CA ARG A 121 12.29 22.24 11.27
C ARG A 121 11.53 23.24 10.41
N ALA A 122 10.21 23.18 10.35
CA ALA A 122 9.39 24.12 9.58
C ALA A 122 9.55 25.57 10.09
N VAL A 123 9.63 25.74 11.41
CA VAL A 123 9.86 27.05 12.03
C VAL A 123 11.26 27.57 11.71
N ASP A 124 12.29 26.72 11.80
CA ASP A 124 13.67 27.09 11.46
C ASP A 124 13.79 27.55 9.99
N GLU A 125 13.16 26.84 9.08
CA GLU A 125 13.15 27.20 7.65
C GLU A 125 12.41 28.51 7.39
N LEU A 126 11.30 28.76 8.10
CA LEU A 126 10.57 30.02 8.01
C LEU A 126 11.42 31.20 8.49
N PHE A 127 12.13 31.05 9.61
CA PHE A 127 13.04 32.08 10.11
C PHE A 127 14.27 32.28 9.20
N ALA A 128 14.70 31.25 8.50
CA ALA A 128 15.74 31.35 7.50
C ALA A 128 15.26 32.03 6.19
N GLY A 129 13.96 32.37 6.07
CA GLY A 129 13.38 32.99 4.89
C GLY A 129 13.11 32.03 3.72
N ASN A 130 13.16 30.75 3.95
CA ASN A 130 12.90 29.75 2.93
C ASN A 130 11.40 29.60 2.66
N SER A 131 11.03 29.47 1.38
CA SER A 131 9.65 29.29 0.93
C SER A 131 9.58 28.20 -0.16
N ASP A 132 8.36 27.83 -0.56
CA ASP A 132 8.09 26.83 -1.59
C ASP A 132 8.73 25.45 -1.31
N ILE A 133 8.84 25.09 -0.04
CA ILE A 133 9.38 23.83 0.45
C ILE A 133 8.34 23.04 1.25
N ILE A 134 8.51 21.74 1.31
CA ILE A 134 7.85 20.84 2.25
C ILE A 134 8.89 20.23 3.18
N ILE A 135 8.50 20.00 4.42
CA ILE A 135 9.30 19.24 5.37
C ILE A 135 8.99 17.76 5.15
N VAL A 136 10.02 16.97 4.99
CA VAL A 136 9.93 15.53 4.73
C VAL A 136 10.84 14.76 5.69
N GLU A 137 10.45 13.52 5.98
CA GLU A 137 11.34 12.56 6.63
C GLU A 137 11.91 11.63 5.55
N ARG A 138 13.21 11.42 5.59
CA ARG A 138 13.90 10.49 4.70
C ARG A 138 15.01 9.76 5.46
N GLN A 139 14.93 8.44 5.52
CA GLN A 139 15.91 7.58 6.19
C GLN A 139 16.15 7.93 7.67
N GLY A 140 15.08 8.34 8.38
CA GLY A 140 15.17 8.75 9.79
C GLY A 140 15.53 10.22 10.02
N GLU A 141 15.90 10.96 8.95
CA GLU A 141 16.28 12.36 9.03
C GLU A 141 15.17 13.29 8.53
N VAL A 142 14.91 14.38 9.27
CA VAL A 142 13.97 15.41 8.85
C VAL A 142 14.71 16.45 7.99
N THR A 143 14.28 16.57 6.74
CA THR A 143 14.88 17.46 5.74
C THR A 143 13.81 18.23 4.97
N THR A 144 14.22 18.95 3.94
CA THR A 144 13.33 19.77 3.09
C THR A 144 13.35 19.28 1.66
N CYS A 145 12.26 19.52 0.96
CA CYS A 145 12.14 19.26 -0.46
C CYS A 145 11.31 20.37 -1.13
N GLY A 146 11.66 20.80 -2.32
CA GLY A 146 10.89 21.80 -3.07
C GLY A 146 9.51 21.25 -3.45
N ILE A 147 8.45 22.05 -3.26
CA ILE A 147 7.06 21.68 -3.60
C ILE A 147 6.95 21.27 -5.07
N GLY A 148 7.48 22.10 -5.97
CA GLY A 148 7.43 21.84 -7.41
C GLY A 148 8.14 20.52 -7.80
N TRP A 149 9.31 20.27 -7.20
CA TRP A 149 10.07 19.05 -7.41
C TRP A 149 9.28 17.81 -6.96
N SER A 150 8.71 17.87 -5.77
CA SER A 150 7.89 16.79 -5.20
C SER A 150 6.65 16.48 -6.04
N GLN A 151 5.98 17.52 -6.56
CA GLN A 151 4.81 17.35 -7.42
C GLN A 151 5.16 16.68 -8.76
N VAL A 152 6.29 17.03 -9.36
CA VAL A 152 6.75 16.40 -10.61
C VAL A 152 7.14 14.96 -10.35
N LEU A 153 7.89 14.69 -9.27
CA LEU A 153 8.26 13.34 -8.86
C LEU A 153 7.04 12.43 -8.65
N ASP A 154 6.02 12.90 -7.94
CA ASP A 154 4.76 12.15 -7.70
C ASP A 154 4.05 11.82 -9.02
N ARG A 155 3.96 12.79 -9.94
CA ARG A 155 3.34 12.58 -11.24
C ARG A 155 4.14 11.63 -12.13
N MET A 156 5.48 11.70 -12.10
CA MET A 156 6.35 10.74 -12.79
C MET A 156 6.14 9.33 -12.25
N TYR A 157 6.09 9.19 -10.92
CA TYR A 157 5.84 7.90 -10.27
C TYR A 157 4.49 7.29 -10.68
N LYS A 158 3.43 8.11 -10.73
CA LYS A 158 2.07 7.71 -11.11
C LYS A 158 1.80 7.62 -12.62
N GLY A 159 2.76 8.00 -13.46
CA GLY A 159 2.56 8.04 -14.92
C GLY A 159 1.56 9.11 -15.37
N THR A 160 1.35 10.16 -14.58
CA THR A 160 0.38 11.24 -14.85
C THR A 160 1.04 12.58 -15.18
N LEU A 161 2.30 12.53 -15.62
CA LEU A 161 3.07 13.71 -16.00
C LEU A 161 2.42 14.40 -17.22
N LYS A 162 2.29 15.73 -17.14
CA LYS A 162 1.76 16.54 -18.25
C LYS A 162 2.91 17.19 -19.02
N PRO A 163 2.74 17.47 -20.32
CA PRO A 163 3.71 18.21 -21.12
C PRO A 163 4.09 19.55 -20.46
N GLY A 164 5.38 19.90 -20.52
CA GLY A 164 5.89 21.16 -19.98
C GLY A 164 6.21 21.16 -18.47
N MET A 165 5.80 20.14 -17.72
CA MET A 165 6.04 20.12 -16.27
C MET A 165 7.52 19.90 -15.90
N THR A 166 8.30 19.35 -16.81
CA THR A 166 9.73 19.07 -16.62
C THR A 166 10.66 20.14 -17.16
N ASP A 167 10.15 21.08 -17.95
CA ASP A 167 10.97 22.02 -18.73
C ASP A 167 11.89 22.94 -17.87
N LYS A 168 11.53 23.13 -16.60
CA LYS A 168 12.30 23.93 -15.67
C LYS A 168 13.40 23.18 -14.92
N TYR A 169 13.51 21.87 -15.14
CA TYR A 169 14.48 21.01 -14.45
C TYR A 169 15.62 20.63 -15.37
N THR A 170 16.82 20.56 -14.83
CA THR A 170 18.00 20.07 -15.53
C THR A 170 17.92 18.54 -15.77
N GLU A 171 18.68 18.04 -16.71
CA GLU A 171 18.79 16.59 -16.95
C GLU A 171 19.26 15.85 -15.69
N GLU A 172 20.21 16.43 -14.94
CA GLU A 172 20.68 15.84 -13.68
C GLU A 172 19.57 15.73 -12.62
N GLU A 173 18.72 16.75 -12.49
CA GLU A 173 17.58 16.70 -11.58
C GLU A 173 16.53 15.67 -12.00
N LEU A 174 16.26 15.57 -13.29
CA LEU A 174 15.35 14.56 -13.83
C LEU A 174 15.88 13.14 -13.63
N ASP A 175 17.18 12.93 -13.79
CA ASP A 175 17.80 11.63 -13.54
C ASP A 175 17.79 11.26 -12.06
N LYS A 176 17.99 12.21 -11.14
CA LYS A 176 17.78 12.00 -9.70
C LYS A 176 16.34 11.58 -9.39
N MET A 177 15.33 12.21 -10.04
CA MET A 177 13.93 11.79 -9.88
C MET A 177 13.69 10.36 -10.37
N LYS A 178 14.22 10.00 -11.55
CA LYS A 178 14.11 8.65 -12.10
C LYS A 178 14.76 7.60 -11.20
N GLN A 179 15.95 7.90 -10.68
CA GLN A 179 16.64 7.02 -9.74
C GLN A 179 15.82 6.82 -8.46
N PHE A 180 15.30 7.89 -7.87
CA PHE A 180 14.45 7.81 -6.69
C PHE A 180 13.20 6.94 -6.93
N ILE A 181 12.57 7.09 -8.09
CA ILE A 181 11.42 6.27 -8.49
C ILE A 181 11.80 4.80 -8.62
N ALA A 182 12.96 4.51 -9.24
CA ALA A 182 13.44 3.15 -9.39
C ALA A 182 13.73 2.48 -8.04
N GLU A 183 14.40 3.19 -7.14
CA GLU A 183 14.68 2.72 -5.76
C GLU A 183 13.38 2.43 -4.99
N LYS A 184 12.39 3.33 -5.08
CA LYS A 184 11.09 3.14 -4.43
C LYS A 184 10.36 1.91 -4.98
N LYS A 185 10.31 1.76 -6.30
CA LYS A 185 9.69 0.59 -6.94
C LYS A 185 10.37 -0.73 -6.54
N GLU A 186 11.69 -0.73 -6.45
CA GLU A 186 12.45 -1.91 -6.01
C GLU A 186 12.16 -2.26 -4.54
N THR A 187 12.07 -1.25 -3.69
CA THR A 187 11.69 -1.44 -2.28
C THR A 187 10.29 -2.04 -2.15
N PHE A 188 9.32 -1.56 -2.95
CA PHE A 188 7.97 -2.13 -2.99
C PHE A 188 8.00 -3.61 -3.40
N LYS A 189 8.72 -3.95 -4.47
CA LYS A 189 8.84 -5.34 -4.93
C LYS A 189 9.43 -6.27 -3.86
N LYS A 190 10.49 -5.83 -3.19
CA LYS A 190 11.11 -6.60 -2.08
C LYS A 190 10.15 -6.82 -0.93
N THR A 191 9.46 -5.76 -0.52
CA THR A 191 8.49 -5.82 0.57
C THR A 191 7.28 -6.70 0.21
N TYR A 192 6.82 -6.64 -1.05
CA TYR A 192 5.74 -7.48 -1.55
C TYR A 192 6.16 -8.96 -1.62
N ALA A 193 7.39 -9.23 -2.05
CA ALA A 193 7.94 -10.60 -2.04
C ALA A 193 8.01 -11.17 -0.61
N MET A 194 8.46 -10.36 0.36
CA MET A 194 8.48 -10.74 1.77
C MET A 194 7.06 -11.10 2.29
N LEU A 195 6.02 -10.34 1.94
CA LEU A 195 4.64 -10.70 2.30
C LEU A 195 4.28 -12.09 1.77
N ASN A 196 4.62 -12.37 0.51
CA ASN A 196 4.30 -13.66 -0.10
C ASN A 196 5.03 -14.84 0.57
N GLU A 197 6.24 -14.62 1.07
CA GLU A 197 7.00 -15.62 1.84
C GLU A 197 6.40 -15.85 3.22
N LEU A 198 6.05 -14.78 3.94
CA LEU A 198 5.47 -14.84 5.29
C LEU A 198 4.05 -15.43 5.31
N ALA A 199 3.33 -15.29 4.22
CA ALA A 199 1.93 -15.74 4.10
C ALA A 199 1.77 -17.21 3.66
N ASN A 200 2.86 -17.97 3.57
CA ASN A 200 2.85 -19.40 3.21
C ASN A 200 2.61 -20.31 4.42
#